data_aef995a89834aa6f580eeb6553b96520
#
_entry.id   aef995a89834aa6f580eeb6553b96520
#
_cell.length_a   1.000
_cell.length_b   1.000
_cell.length_c   1.000
_cell.angle_alpha   90.00
_cell.angle_beta   90.00
_cell.angle_gamma   90.00
#
_symmetry.space_group_name_H-M   'P 1'
#
loop_
_entity.id
_entity.type
_entity.pdbx_description
1 polymer ?
#
loop_
_entity_poly.entity_id
_entity_poly.type
_entity_poly.pdbx_seq_one_letter_code
_entity_poly.pdbx_strand_id
1 'polypeptide(L)'
;MRSRRTVKLSPALYERFLQSQGKSDQQFVAEVRRDLAKEALLTGVTATYPVPSAVVEHLHKIITEEREVQTLIFNIDQYMGDVKVTPDEVKAYYDGHQSEFMADEHVTAQYVVLSPESFKASIKPNEEDVRSYYEQNKQRYATAEERRASHILISFGDDKAASKKKAEEILGKAKADPSSFAKLAKENSVDTGSAVEGGDLSFFGRGMMVKPFEDAVFSAKKGDIVGPVESDFGWHVIYVTDIHPARVRDFNEVRADIEAEYIDQMALREFSEKAEEFTNIVYEQADSLEPAAQKFGLKLMTAEDVTRQGPADPELAPFFNEHVLENLYGSECLQEKRNSAAVEVGSNQLVAARVEKHFPKAVRPFDEVKGQIEDGLKLRKAGELAKAAGEKKVAEVRQSKSLDGFSKAVWVSRQNLLGHPAQLVDRMVALPADKLPAYTGMQVDGGAYFVAFVNAAKVKAPTENELKSLSREFATIYGEADRRGYLSALRQELGEEILRPDFIKGENKGEDAE
;
A
#
# COMPACT_ATOMS: atom_id res chain seq x y z
N MET A 1 25.12 16.56 -25.68
CA MET A 1 23.98 17.15 -26.44
C MET A 1 22.84 16.14 -26.46
N ARG A 2 21.82 16.29 -25.59
CA ARG A 2 20.58 15.46 -25.64
C ARG A 2 19.61 16.18 -26.57
N SER A 3 19.24 15.52 -27.66
CA SER A 3 18.20 15.94 -28.60
C SER A 3 16.91 16.28 -27.84
N ARG A 4 16.49 17.54 -27.86
CA ARG A 4 15.15 17.97 -27.42
C ARG A 4 14.12 17.36 -28.38
N ARG A 5 13.50 16.24 -28.00
CA ARG A 5 12.29 15.78 -28.68
C ARG A 5 11.19 16.79 -28.36
N THR A 6 10.83 17.60 -29.33
CA THR A 6 9.60 18.41 -29.30
C THR A 6 8.42 17.45 -29.38
N VAL A 7 7.77 17.19 -28.25
CA VAL A 7 6.47 16.50 -28.23
C VAL A 7 5.45 17.50 -28.79
N LYS A 8 4.97 17.27 -30.01
CA LYS A 8 3.82 18.01 -30.54
C LYS A 8 2.58 17.55 -29.81
N LEU A 9 2.09 18.36 -28.88
CA LEU A 9 0.81 18.11 -28.24
C LEU A 9 -0.29 18.22 -29.31
N SER A 10 -1.15 17.18 -29.41
CA SER A 10 -2.31 17.25 -30.30
C SER A 10 -3.30 18.30 -29.76
N PRO A 11 -3.75 19.28 -30.56
CA PRO A 11 -4.73 20.26 -30.11
C PRO A 11 -5.98 19.64 -29.49
N ALA A 12 -6.46 18.53 -30.04
CA ALA A 12 -7.63 17.82 -29.52
C ALA A 12 -7.39 17.18 -28.14
N LEU A 13 -6.17 16.70 -27.85
CA LEU A 13 -5.82 16.18 -26.53
C LEU A 13 -5.70 17.32 -25.50
N TYR A 14 -5.19 18.47 -25.92
CA TYR A 14 -5.10 19.65 -25.06
C TYR A 14 -6.49 20.20 -24.70
N GLU A 15 -7.40 20.30 -25.65
CA GLU A 15 -8.79 20.72 -25.40
C GLU A 15 -9.52 19.77 -24.45
N ARG A 16 -9.37 18.44 -24.63
CA ARG A 16 -9.94 17.44 -23.71
C ARG A 16 -9.37 17.56 -22.31
N PHE A 17 -8.07 17.81 -22.20
CA PHE A 17 -7.42 18.03 -20.91
C PHE A 17 -8.00 19.29 -20.23
N LEU A 18 -8.11 20.41 -20.92
CA LEU A 18 -8.72 21.63 -20.37
C LEU A 18 -10.16 21.40 -19.90
N GLN A 19 -10.97 20.69 -20.69
CA GLN A 19 -12.34 20.32 -20.34
C GLN A 19 -12.39 19.43 -19.08
N SER A 20 -11.49 18.44 -18.96
CA SER A 20 -11.44 17.58 -17.78
C SER A 20 -11.07 18.34 -16.50
N GLN A 21 -10.34 19.46 -16.62
CA GLN A 21 -9.96 20.34 -15.51
C GLN A 21 -10.95 21.47 -15.27
N GLY A 22 -12.00 21.60 -16.09
CA GLY A 22 -12.97 22.69 -16.00
C GLY A 22 -12.36 24.09 -16.23
N LYS A 23 -11.24 24.19 -16.99
CA LYS A 23 -10.47 25.43 -17.19
C LYS A 23 -10.51 25.91 -18.63
N SER A 24 -10.52 27.23 -18.81
CA SER A 24 -10.25 27.81 -20.12
C SER A 24 -8.74 27.84 -20.41
N ASP A 25 -8.38 27.94 -21.70
CA ASP A 25 -6.99 28.11 -22.14
C ASP A 25 -6.29 29.26 -21.42
N GLN A 26 -6.96 30.43 -21.33
CA GLN A 26 -6.42 31.61 -20.66
C GLN A 26 -6.16 31.37 -19.16
N GLN A 27 -7.07 30.70 -18.47
CA GLN A 27 -6.92 30.37 -17.05
C GLN A 27 -5.76 29.41 -16.83
N PHE A 28 -5.67 28.36 -17.65
CA PHE A 28 -4.59 27.38 -17.57
C PHE A 28 -3.22 28.00 -17.87
N VAL A 29 -3.12 28.81 -18.95
CA VAL A 29 -1.85 29.49 -19.29
C VAL A 29 -1.43 30.48 -18.20
N ALA A 30 -2.39 31.22 -17.60
CA ALA A 30 -2.10 32.12 -16.49
C ALA A 30 -1.61 31.37 -15.24
N GLU A 31 -2.20 30.22 -14.93
CA GLU A 31 -1.79 29.36 -13.84
C GLU A 31 -0.37 28.80 -14.07
N VAL A 32 -0.13 28.19 -15.23
CA VAL A 32 1.20 27.65 -15.59
C VAL A 32 2.27 28.74 -15.56
N ARG A 33 1.98 29.97 -16.06
CA ARG A 33 2.93 31.09 -15.96
C ARG A 33 3.24 31.47 -14.51
N ARG A 34 2.25 31.46 -13.63
CA ARG A 34 2.41 31.76 -12.21
C ARG A 34 3.25 30.68 -11.53
N ASP A 35 2.98 29.42 -11.84
CA ASP A 35 3.70 28.29 -11.24
C ASP A 35 5.14 28.23 -11.74
N LEU A 36 5.38 28.44 -13.03
CA LEU A 36 6.75 28.56 -13.58
C LEU A 36 7.50 29.75 -12.97
N ALA A 37 6.83 30.88 -12.71
CA ALA A 37 7.46 32.02 -12.06
C ALA A 37 7.85 31.72 -10.60
N LYS A 38 6.97 31.03 -9.84
CA LYS A 38 7.27 30.56 -8.48
C LYS A 38 8.42 29.56 -8.49
N GLU A 39 8.37 28.58 -9.39
CA GLU A 39 9.40 27.56 -9.53
C GLU A 39 10.75 28.18 -9.93
N ALA A 40 10.77 29.14 -10.85
CA ALA A 40 12.00 29.83 -11.25
C ALA A 40 12.63 30.60 -10.09
N LEU A 41 11.81 31.26 -9.25
CA LEU A 41 12.29 31.95 -8.06
C LEU A 41 12.91 30.96 -7.06
N LEU A 42 12.19 29.88 -6.74
CA LEU A 42 12.63 28.88 -5.79
C LEU A 42 13.85 28.10 -6.30
N THR A 43 13.85 27.73 -7.59
CA THR A 43 14.98 27.04 -8.23
C THR A 43 16.23 27.92 -8.26
N GLY A 44 16.06 29.24 -8.41
CA GLY A 44 17.18 30.18 -8.31
C GLY A 44 17.88 30.15 -6.96
N VAL A 45 17.13 29.90 -5.87
CA VAL A 45 17.68 29.76 -4.52
C VAL A 45 18.37 28.40 -4.33
N THR A 46 17.75 27.32 -4.83
CA THR A 46 18.22 25.95 -4.57
C THR A 46 19.33 25.48 -5.52
N ALA A 47 19.25 25.80 -6.82
CA ALA A 47 20.13 25.22 -7.85
C ALA A 47 21.53 25.83 -7.93
N THR A 48 21.75 26.97 -7.28
CA THR A 48 23.02 27.72 -7.33
C THR A 48 23.80 27.70 -6.02
N TYR A 49 23.41 26.84 -5.06
CA TYR A 49 24.12 26.77 -3.77
C TYR A 49 25.57 26.33 -3.98
N PRO A 50 26.56 27.18 -3.63
CA PRO A 50 27.96 26.84 -3.80
C PRO A 50 28.45 25.97 -2.63
N VAL A 51 28.71 24.69 -2.88
CA VAL A 51 29.37 23.84 -1.87
C VAL A 51 30.91 23.96 -2.09
N PRO A 52 31.65 24.49 -1.10
CA PRO A 52 33.11 24.59 -1.21
C PRO A 52 33.76 23.21 -1.42
N SER A 53 34.73 23.09 -2.31
CA SER A 53 35.43 21.82 -2.59
C SER A 53 36.01 21.16 -1.33
N ALA A 54 36.57 21.97 -0.43
CA ALA A 54 37.12 21.48 0.82
C ALA A 54 36.04 20.80 1.71
N VAL A 55 34.77 21.28 1.69
CA VAL A 55 33.67 20.64 2.38
C VAL A 55 33.32 19.30 1.74
N VAL A 56 33.25 19.26 0.39
CA VAL A 56 32.96 18.04 -0.37
C VAL A 56 34.04 16.98 -0.14
N GLU A 57 35.30 17.36 -0.16
CA GLU A 57 36.41 16.45 0.11
C GLU A 57 36.41 15.94 1.54
N HIS A 58 36.07 16.79 2.51
CA HIS A 58 35.95 16.39 3.92
C HIS A 58 34.78 15.42 4.12
N LEU A 59 33.65 15.69 3.52
CA LEU A 59 32.49 14.81 3.56
C LEU A 59 32.78 13.47 2.89
N HIS A 60 33.43 13.49 1.71
CA HIS A 60 33.87 12.26 1.05
C HIS A 60 34.75 11.41 1.97
N LYS A 61 35.70 12.06 2.67
CA LYS A 61 36.55 11.38 3.65
C LYS A 61 35.72 10.73 4.75
N ILE A 62 34.79 11.46 5.35
CA ILE A 62 33.91 10.96 6.42
C ILE A 62 33.09 9.75 5.96
N ILE A 63 32.56 9.82 4.74
CA ILE A 63 31.67 8.78 4.19
C ILE A 63 32.46 7.52 3.79
N THR A 64 33.64 7.70 3.20
CA THR A 64 34.43 6.59 2.63
C THR A 64 35.55 6.08 3.51
N GLU A 65 35.72 6.67 4.72
CA GLU A 65 36.74 6.22 5.65
C GLU A 65 36.44 4.82 6.16
N GLU A 66 37.41 3.93 6.00
CA GLU A 66 37.33 2.54 6.45
C GLU A 66 38.30 2.31 7.62
N ARG A 67 37.89 1.43 8.52
CA ARG A 67 38.71 0.94 9.64
C ARG A 67 38.95 -0.54 9.52
N GLU A 68 40.18 -0.97 9.67
CA GLU A 68 40.50 -2.38 9.88
C GLU A 68 40.27 -2.72 11.34
N VAL A 69 39.30 -3.61 11.59
CA VAL A 69 38.82 -3.89 12.95
C VAL A 69 38.79 -5.38 13.24
N GLN A 70 38.98 -5.73 14.50
CA GLN A 70 38.69 -7.04 15.08
C GLN A 70 37.82 -6.80 16.31
N THR A 71 36.81 -7.63 16.51
CA THR A 71 35.83 -7.45 17.59
C THR A 71 35.70 -8.70 18.45
N LEU A 72 35.39 -8.51 19.73
CA LEU A 72 35.01 -9.54 20.67
C LEU A 72 33.69 -9.14 21.30
N ILE A 73 32.73 -10.06 21.37
CA ILE A 73 31.37 -9.80 21.86
C ILE A 73 31.17 -10.51 23.19
N PHE A 74 30.66 -9.78 24.16
CA PHE A 74 30.13 -10.29 25.43
C PHE A 74 28.61 -10.28 25.29
N ASN A 75 28.05 -11.43 24.92
CA ASN A 75 26.60 -11.56 24.73
C ASN A 75 25.92 -11.74 26.08
N ILE A 76 24.75 -11.12 26.26
CA ILE A 76 23.95 -11.21 27.50
C ILE A 76 23.60 -12.66 27.85
N ASP A 77 23.36 -13.52 26.87
CA ASP A 77 22.99 -14.92 27.08
C ASP A 77 24.03 -15.70 27.92
N GLN A 78 25.30 -15.31 27.83
CA GLN A 78 26.40 -15.92 28.60
C GLN A 78 26.28 -15.65 30.09
N TYR A 79 25.55 -14.59 30.49
CA TYR A 79 25.40 -14.12 31.86
C TYR A 79 24.02 -14.39 32.46
N MET A 80 23.03 -14.79 31.63
CA MET A 80 21.67 -15.04 32.10
C MET A 80 21.60 -16.07 33.24
N GLY A 81 22.48 -17.12 33.19
CA GLY A 81 22.55 -18.13 34.23
C GLY A 81 23.10 -17.63 35.58
N ASP A 82 23.89 -16.57 35.56
CA ASP A 82 24.54 -15.99 36.76
C ASP A 82 23.65 -14.93 37.45
N VAL A 83 22.60 -14.49 36.78
CA VAL A 83 21.70 -13.46 37.28
C VAL A 83 20.65 -14.06 38.20
N LYS A 84 20.52 -13.46 39.38
CA LYS A 84 19.41 -13.72 40.31
C LYS A 84 18.60 -12.43 40.49
N VAL A 85 17.30 -12.56 40.29
CA VAL A 85 16.32 -11.51 40.59
C VAL A 85 15.47 -11.97 41.73
N THR A 86 15.43 -11.19 42.82
CA THR A 86 14.63 -11.52 43.99
C THR A 86 13.20 -11.00 43.84
N PRO A 87 12.21 -11.61 44.52
CA PRO A 87 10.84 -11.09 44.55
C PRO A 87 10.74 -9.65 45.03
N ASP A 88 11.61 -9.26 45.99
CA ASP A 88 11.63 -7.90 46.52
C ASP A 88 12.10 -6.87 45.46
N GLU A 89 13.06 -7.25 44.62
CA GLU A 89 13.50 -6.38 43.52
C GLU A 89 12.40 -6.19 42.45
N VAL A 90 11.65 -7.27 42.15
CA VAL A 90 10.51 -7.21 41.22
C VAL A 90 9.43 -6.29 41.77
N LYS A 91 9.13 -6.43 43.08
CA LYS A 91 8.13 -5.60 43.73
C LYS A 91 8.57 -4.13 43.80
N ALA A 92 9.83 -3.88 44.16
CA ALA A 92 10.39 -2.52 44.23
C ALA A 92 10.38 -1.84 42.83
N TYR A 93 10.66 -2.59 41.77
CA TYR A 93 10.57 -2.07 40.40
C TYR A 93 9.14 -1.67 40.04
N TYR A 94 8.18 -2.56 40.29
CA TYR A 94 6.75 -2.27 40.05
C TYR A 94 6.30 -1.02 40.79
N ASP A 95 6.61 -0.92 42.10
CA ASP A 95 6.18 0.21 42.95
C ASP A 95 6.81 1.53 42.49
N GLY A 96 8.04 1.50 41.96
CA GLY A 96 8.74 2.68 41.46
C GLY A 96 8.42 3.08 40.05
N HIS A 97 7.81 2.18 39.25
CA HIS A 97 7.61 2.36 37.79
C HIS A 97 6.16 2.08 37.36
N GLN A 98 5.18 2.40 38.20
CA GLN A 98 3.76 2.15 37.94
C GLN A 98 3.27 2.75 36.61
N SER A 99 3.86 3.86 36.16
CA SER A 99 3.53 4.48 34.89
C SER A 99 3.84 3.61 33.66
N GLU A 100 4.77 2.65 33.76
CA GLU A 100 5.13 1.73 32.70
C GLU A 100 4.10 0.58 32.56
N PHE A 101 3.26 0.40 33.58
CA PHE A 101 2.28 -0.69 33.66
C PHE A 101 0.83 -0.22 33.58
N MET A 102 0.61 0.97 33.02
CA MET A 102 -0.75 1.47 32.82
C MET A 102 -1.45 0.69 31.72
N ALA A 103 -2.63 0.15 32.05
CA ALA A 103 -3.60 -0.29 31.05
C ALA A 103 -4.42 0.92 30.60
N ASP A 104 -4.62 1.07 29.31
CA ASP A 104 -5.50 2.10 28.79
C ASP A 104 -6.97 1.77 29.08
N GLU A 105 -7.80 2.81 29.12
CA GLU A 105 -9.23 2.66 29.30
C GLU A 105 -9.83 1.82 28.16
N HIS A 106 -10.60 0.79 28.52
CA HIS A 106 -11.29 -0.06 27.56
C HIS A 106 -12.62 -0.56 28.10
N VAL A 107 -13.46 -1.06 27.21
CA VAL A 107 -14.76 -1.61 27.58
C VAL A 107 -14.96 -2.99 26.95
N THR A 108 -15.76 -3.84 27.63
CA THR A 108 -16.45 -4.94 26.99
C THR A 108 -17.79 -4.41 26.53
N ALA A 109 -18.07 -4.48 25.22
CA ALA A 109 -19.30 -3.99 24.62
C ALA A 109 -20.15 -5.13 24.07
N GLN A 110 -21.45 -5.08 24.29
CA GLN A 110 -22.43 -5.84 23.52
C GLN A 110 -22.85 -5.01 22.30
N TYR A 111 -23.11 -5.66 21.17
CA TYR A 111 -23.56 -4.97 19.96
C TYR A 111 -24.46 -5.86 19.10
N VAL A 112 -25.26 -5.22 18.27
CA VAL A 112 -26.10 -5.84 17.23
C VAL A 112 -25.89 -5.13 15.92
N VAL A 113 -25.99 -5.87 14.82
CA VAL A 113 -25.84 -5.35 13.46
C VAL A 113 -27.12 -5.62 12.69
N LEU A 114 -27.75 -4.58 12.17
CA LEU A 114 -28.84 -4.67 11.23
C LEU A 114 -28.31 -4.38 9.82
N SER A 115 -28.54 -5.29 8.91
CA SER A 115 -28.15 -5.15 7.50
C SER A 115 -29.11 -5.93 6.60
N PRO A 116 -29.08 -5.78 5.26
CA PRO A 116 -29.86 -6.64 4.38
C PRO A 116 -29.62 -8.13 4.63
N GLU A 117 -28.39 -8.52 4.95
CA GLU A 117 -28.04 -9.91 5.26
C GLU A 117 -28.89 -10.51 6.39
N SER A 118 -29.31 -9.67 7.35
CA SER A 118 -30.15 -10.08 8.48
C SER A 118 -31.50 -10.65 8.05
N PHE A 119 -31.98 -10.28 6.86
CA PHE A 119 -33.30 -10.65 6.36
C PHE A 119 -33.29 -11.78 5.33
N LYS A 120 -32.14 -12.08 4.69
CA LYS A 120 -32.06 -13.06 3.58
C LYS A 120 -32.60 -14.42 3.93
N ALA A 121 -32.33 -14.92 5.14
CA ALA A 121 -32.76 -16.24 5.57
C ALA A 121 -34.32 -16.36 5.72
N SER A 122 -35.00 -15.24 5.94
CA SER A 122 -36.47 -15.19 6.09
C SER A 122 -37.20 -15.07 4.75
N ILE A 123 -36.52 -14.59 3.71
CA ILE A 123 -37.08 -14.38 2.37
C ILE A 123 -37.11 -15.72 1.63
N LYS A 124 -38.32 -16.17 1.31
CA LYS A 124 -38.54 -17.41 0.52
C LYS A 124 -39.31 -17.05 -0.74
N PRO A 125 -38.59 -16.79 -1.84
CA PRO A 125 -39.24 -16.44 -3.10
C PRO A 125 -40.07 -17.63 -3.59
N ASN A 126 -41.28 -17.37 -4.06
CA ASN A 126 -42.08 -18.35 -4.79
C ASN A 126 -41.71 -18.32 -6.28
N GLU A 127 -42.10 -19.34 -7.02
CA GLU A 127 -41.76 -19.46 -8.44
C GLU A 127 -42.36 -18.34 -9.30
N GLU A 128 -43.54 -17.84 -8.92
CA GLU A 128 -44.23 -16.75 -9.62
C GLU A 128 -43.46 -15.44 -9.49
N ASP A 129 -42.96 -15.12 -8.30
CA ASP A 129 -42.16 -13.94 -8.03
C ASP A 129 -40.84 -13.98 -8.83
N VAL A 130 -40.16 -15.13 -8.81
CA VAL A 130 -38.88 -15.31 -9.52
C VAL A 130 -39.06 -15.21 -11.04
N ARG A 131 -40.16 -15.78 -11.59
CA ARG A 131 -40.49 -15.64 -13.01
C ARG A 131 -40.87 -14.21 -13.37
N SER A 132 -41.63 -13.53 -12.54
CA SER A 132 -41.97 -12.11 -12.75
C SER A 132 -40.72 -11.23 -12.76
N TYR A 133 -39.80 -11.46 -11.84
CA TYR A 133 -38.53 -10.75 -11.79
C TYR A 133 -37.69 -10.99 -13.06
N TYR A 134 -37.63 -12.25 -13.56
CA TYR A 134 -36.96 -12.58 -14.82
C TYR A 134 -37.58 -11.82 -15.99
N GLU A 135 -38.88 -11.84 -16.15
CA GLU A 135 -39.55 -11.17 -17.28
C GLU A 135 -39.33 -9.65 -17.24
N GLN A 136 -39.32 -9.04 -16.05
CA GLN A 136 -39.04 -7.60 -15.88
C GLN A 136 -37.58 -7.26 -16.18
N ASN A 137 -36.65 -8.17 -15.93
CA ASN A 137 -35.20 -7.96 -16.07
C ASN A 137 -34.58 -8.74 -17.24
N LYS A 138 -35.40 -9.27 -18.15
CA LYS A 138 -35.02 -10.21 -19.22
C LYS A 138 -33.82 -9.75 -20.08
N GLN A 139 -33.70 -8.43 -20.30
CA GLN A 139 -32.59 -7.84 -21.04
C GLN A 139 -31.23 -7.99 -20.34
N ARG A 140 -31.20 -8.09 -19.02
CA ARG A 140 -29.96 -8.28 -18.24
C ARG A 140 -29.36 -9.67 -18.44
N TYR A 141 -30.19 -10.64 -18.82
CA TYR A 141 -29.78 -12.03 -19.10
C TYR A 141 -29.52 -12.29 -20.57
N ALA A 142 -29.43 -11.24 -21.39
CA ALA A 142 -29.02 -11.35 -22.77
C ALA A 142 -27.51 -11.51 -22.90
N THR A 143 -27.08 -12.49 -23.67
CA THR A 143 -25.70 -12.61 -24.12
C THR A 143 -25.54 -11.96 -25.49
N ALA A 144 -24.52 -11.15 -25.65
CA ALA A 144 -24.20 -10.56 -26.95
C ALA A 144 -23.76 -11.63 -27.96
N GLU A 145 -23.91 -11.30 -29.23
CA GLU A 145 -23.36 -12.16 -30.30
C GLU A 145 -21.83 -12.13 -30.25
N GLU A 146 -21.22 -13.32 -30.25
CA GLU A 146 -19.77 -13.49 -30.38
C GLU A 146 -19.45 -14.31 -31.59
N ARG A 147 -18.34 -13.99 -32.24
CA ARG A 147 -17.87 -14.70 -33.43
C ARG A 147 -16.43 -15.12 -33.23
N ARG A 148 -16.11 -16.31 -33.71
CA ARG A 148 -14.76 -16.81 -33.82
C ARG A 148 -14.31 -16.72 -35.26
N ALA A 149 -13.17 -16.09 -35.47
CA ALA A 149 -12.61 -15.97 -36.82
C ALA A 149 -11.11 -16.22 -36.79
N SER A 150 -10.62 -16.74 -37.91
CA SER A 150 -9.19 -16.75 -38.22
C SER A 150 -8.89 -15.70 -39.27
N HIS A 151 -7.72 -15.06 -39.22
CA HIS A 151 -7.34 -14.09 -40.24
C HIS A 151 -5.93 -14.28 -40.79
N ILE A 152 -5.71 -13.72 -41.95
CA ILE A 152 -4.40 -13.53 -42.58
C ILE A 152 -4.25 -12.06 -42.88
N LEU A 153 -3.28 -11.41 -42.25
CA LEU A 153 -2.99 -10.00 -42.45
C LEU A 153 -1.83 -9.83 -43.41
N ILE A 154 -2.03 -9.05 -44.46
CA ILE A 154 -1.02 -8.65 -45.45
C ILE A 154 -0.81 -7.14 -45.32
N SER A 155 0.37 -6.73 -44.87
CA SER A 155 0.71 -5.30 -44.79
C SER A 155 0.75 -4.65 -46.19
N PHE A 156 0.51 -3.34 -46.24
CA PHE A 156 0.49 -2.59 -47.49
C PHE A 156 1.84 -2.57 -48.21
N GLY A 157 2.98 -2.59 -47.48
CA GLY A 157 4.30 -2.42 -48.06
C GLY A 157 4.43 -1.08 -48.81
N ASP A 158 5.36 -1.03 -49.77
CA ASP A 158 5.58 0.13 -50.64
C ASP A 158 4.59 0.22 -51.81
N ASP A 159 3.96 -0.89 -52.16
CA ASP A 159 2.96 -0.99 -53.23
C ASP A 159 1.64 -1.63 -52.72
N LYS A 160 0.69 -0.76 -52.45
CA LYS A 160 -0.65 -1.16 -51.98
C LYS A 160 -1.44 -2.00 -52.98
N ALA A 161 -1.21 -1.81 -54.30
CA ALA A 161 -1.90 -2.59 -55.32
C ALA A 161 -1.32 -4.01 -55.40
N ALA A 162 -0.01 -4.16 -55.29
CA ALA A 162 0.64 -5.47 -55.27
C ALA A 162 0.24 -6.26 -54.01
N SER A 163 0.18 -5.63 -52.84
CA SER A 163 -0.24 -6.30 -51.61
C SER A 163 -1.72 -6.69 -51.63
N LYS A 164 -2.59 -5.88 -52.27
CA LYS A 164 -3.99 -6.27 -52.49
C LYS A 164 -4.10 -7.52 -53.37
N LYS A 165 -3.36 -7.54 -54.49
CA LYS A 165 -3.34 -8.71 -55.39
C LYS A 165 -2.87 -9.98 -54.66
N LYS A 166 -1.85 -9.86 -53.81
CA LYS A 166 -1.39 -10.97 -52.95
C LYS A 166 -2.49 -11.44 -52.00
N ALA A 167 -3.23 -10.53 -51.36
CA ALA A 167 -4.35 -10.91 -50.52
C ALA A 167 -5.50 -11.57 -51.31
N GLU A 168 -5.78 -11.12 -52.54
CA GLU A 168 -6.76 -11.74 -53.46
C GLU A 168 -6.34 -13.17 -53.86
N GLU A 169 -5.05 -13.39 -54.13
CA GLU A 169 -4.52 -14.74 -54.44
C GLU A 169 -4.64 -15.69 -53.24
N ILE A 170 -4.35 -15.19 -52.03
CA ILE A 170 -4.50 -15.98 -50.81
C ILE A 170 -5.97 -16.26 -50.52
N LEU A 171 -6.86 -15.29 -50.71
CA LEU A 171 -8.30 -15.47 -50.61
C LEU A 171 -8.80 -16.56 -51.59
N GLY A 172 -8.34 -16.54 -52.84
CA GLY A 172 -8.66 -17.56 -53.84
C GLY A 172 -8.23 -18.96 -53.40
N LYS A 173 -7.01 -19.11 -52.87
CA LYS A 173 -6.51 -20.38 -52.35
C LYS A 173 -7.32 -20.86 -51.15
N ALA A 174 -7.58 -19.97 -50.20
CA ALA A 174 -8.36 -20.28 -49.00
C ALA A 174 -9.81 -20.69 -49.34
N LYS A 175 -10.45 -20.03 -50.31
CA LYS A 175 -11.80 -20.41 -50.78
C LYS A 175 -11.83 -21.75 -51.53
N ALA A 176 -10.78 -22.08 -52.27
CA ALA A 176 -10.67 -23.35 -52.98
C ALA A 176 -10.46 -24.52 -51.99
N ASP A 177 -9.72 -24.32 -50.93
CA ASP A 177 -9.49 -25.30 -49.89
C ASP A 177 -9.47 -24.61 -48.51
N PRO A 178 -10.61 -24.50 -47.81
CA PRO A 178 -10.71 -23.92 -46.48
C PRO A 178 -9.82 -24.58 -45.41
N SER A 179 -9.50 -25.88 -45.59
CA SER A 179 -8.64 -26.60 -44.63
C SER A 179 -7.19 -26.10 -44.65
N SER A 180 -6.78 -25.49 -45.77
CA SER A 180 -5.43 -24.89 -45.91
C SER A 180 -5.27 -23.54 -45.19
N PHE A 181 -6.34 -22.93 -44.66
CA PHE A 181 -6.34 -21.58 -44.12
C PHE A 181 -5.26 -21.39 -43.02
N ALA A 182 -5.19 -22.31 -42.06
CA ALA A 182 -4.21 -22.27 -40.99
C ALA A 182 -2.76 -22.32 -41.49
N LYS A 183 -2.50 -23.09 -42.56
CA LYS A 183 -1.19 -23.14 -43.21
C LYS A 183 -0.88 -21.83 -43.94
N LEU A 184 -1.85 -21.30 -44.66
CA LEU A 184 -1.72 -20.02 -45.38
C LEU A 184 -1.48 -18.87 -44.39
N ALA A 185 -2.12 -18.88 -43.21
CA ALA A 185 -1.90 -17.90 -42.17
C ALA A 185 -0.45 -17.95 -41.64
N LYS A 186 0.06 -19.13 -41.30
CA LYS A 186 1.44 -19.32 -40.85
C LYS A 186 2.48 -18.85 -41.84
N GLU A 187 2.22 -19.04 -43.15
CA GLU A 187 3.16 -18.73 -44.22
C GLU A 187 3.11 -17.26 -44.68
N ASN A 188 1.97 -16.59 -44.53
CA ASN A 188 1.75 -15.30 -45.17
C ASN A 188 1.32 -14.16 -44.25
N SER A 189 0.78 -14.44 -43.08
CA SER A 189 0.30 -13.38 -42.17
C SER A 189 1.45 -12.63 -41.51
N VAL A 190 1.38 -11.30 -41.52
CA VAL A 190 2.30 -10.44 -40.78
C VAL A 190 1.87 -10.28 -39.32
N ASP A 191 0.67 -10.68 -38.93
CA ASP A 191 0.26 -10.83 -37.55
C ASP A 191 0.86 -12.09 -36.94
N THR A 192 2.05 -11.99 -36.41
CA THR A 192 2.78 -13.11 -35.81
C THR A 192 2.10 -13.69 -34.58
N GLY A 193 1.26 -12.90 -33.91
CA GLY A 193 0.55 -13.33 -32.69
C GLY A 193 -0.48 -14.45 -33.02
N SER A 194 -1.32 -14.23 -34.01
CA SER A 194 -2.32 -15.22 -34.39
C SER A 194 -1.80 -16.22 -35.44
N ALA A 195 -0.83 -15.85 -36.27
CA ALA A 195 -0.30 -16.72 -37.34
C ALA A 195 0.17 -18.10 -36.85
N VAL A 196 0.84 -18.14 -35.68
CA VAL A 196 1.34 -19.38 -35.05
C VAL A 196 0.20 -20.37 -34.73
N GLU A 197 -0.99 -19.83 -34.40
CA GLU A 197 -2.22 -20.56 -34.13
C GLU A 197 -3.12 -20.71 -35.40
N GLY A 198 -2.53 -20.50 -36.58
CA GLY A 198 -3.27 -20.60 -37.86
C GLY A 198 -4.18 -19.39 -38.11
N GLY A 199 -3.90 -18.27 -37.52
CA GLY A 199 -4.66 -17.02 -37.65
C GLY A 199 -5.86 -16.90 -36.72
N ASP A 200 -6.08 -17.85 -35.80
CA ASP A 200 -7.24 -17.87 -34.89
C ASP A 200 -7.21 -16.70 -33.89
N LEU A 201 -8.31 -15.97 -33.83
CA LEU A 201 -8.49 -14.82 -32.93
C LEU A 201 -9.40 -15.13 -31.72
N SER A 202 -9.78 -16.43 -31.58
CA SER A 202 -10.77 -16.86 -30.58
C SER A 202 -12.13 -16.17 -30.75
N PHE A 203 -13.03 -16.29 -29.76
CA PHE A 203 -14.31 -15.58 -29.77
C PHE A 203 -14.15 -14.13 -29.37
N PHE A 204 -14.81 -13.23 -30.09
CA PHE A 204 -14.86 -11.81 -29.81
C PHE A 204 -16.24 -11.22 -30.10
N GLY A 205 -16.62 -10.23 -29.30
CA GLY A 205 -17.83 -9.44 -29.48
C GLY A 205 -17.59 -8.19 -30.33
N ARG A 206 -18.68 -7.44 -30.60
CA ARG A 206 -18.60 -6.14 -31.28
C ARG A 206 -17.83 -5.13 -30.40
N GLY A 207 -17.07 -4.25 -31.05
CA GLY A 207 -16.21 -3.24 -30.41
C GLY A 207 -14.82 -3.72 -30.02
N MET A 208 -14.50 -5.01 -30.20
CA MET A 208 -13.19 -5.57 -29.87
C MET A 208 -12.19 -5.51 -31.03
N MET A 209 -12.66 -5.39 -32.26
CA MET A 209 -11.83 -5.37 -33.48
C MET A 209 -11.98 -4.03 -34.21
N VAL A 210 -11.03 -3.74 -35.10
CA VAL A 210 -11.15 -2.56 -35.98
C VAL A 210 -12.39 -2.65 -36.85
N LYS A 211 -13.08 -1.52 -37.01
CA LYS A 211 -14.44 -1.50 -37.60
C LYS A 211 -14.57 -2.17 -38.95
N PRO A 212 -13.70 -2.01 -39.96
CA PRO A 212 -13.83 -2.70 -41.25
C PRO A 212 -13.75 -4.23 -41.11
N PHE A 213 -12.87 -4.72 -40.23
CA PHE A 213 -12.74 -6.14 -39.94
C PHE A 213 -13.98 -6.70 -39.25
N GLU A 214 -14.45 -5.99 -38.22
CA GLU A 214 -15.65 -6.35 -37.46
C GLU A 214 -16.87 -6.42 -38.36
N ASP A 215 -17.11 -5.39 -39.16
CA ASP A 215 -18.25 -5.31 -40.07
C ASP A 215 -18.24 -6.52 -41.07
N ALA A 216 -17.06 -6.89 -41.55
CA ALA A 216 -16.91 -8.04 -42.44
C ALA A 216 -17.22 -9.37 -41.74
N VAL A 217 -16.67 -9.55 -40.53
CA VAL A 217 -16.90 -10.77 -39.73
C VAL A 217 -18.37 -10.90 -39.35
N PHE A 218 -19.00 -9.82 -38.84
CA PHE A 218 -20.38 -9.87 -38.35
C PHE A 218 -21.44 -9.88 -39.46
N SER A 219 -21.06 -9.63 -40.71
CA SER A 219 -21.93 -9.78 -41.87
C SER A 219 -21.85 -11.16 -42.50
N ALA A 220 -20.78 -11.91 -42.25
CA ALA A 220 -20.54 -13.21 -42.84
C ALA A 220 -21.25 -14.36 -42.09
N LYS A 221 -21.40 -15.52 -42.70
CA LYS A 221 -21.93 -16.74 -42.08
C LYS A 221 -20.80 -17.63 -41.58
N LYS A 222 -21.10 -18.53 -40.66
CA LYS A 222 -20.17 -19.60 -40.27
C LYS A 222 -19.71 -20.38 -41.48
N GLY A 223 -18.42 -20.51 -41.65
CA GLY A 223 -17.80 -21.18 -42.81
C GLY A 223 -17.41 -20.22 -43.95
N ASP A 224 -17.83 -18.95 -43.90
CA ASP A 224 -17.50 -17.99 -44.95
C ASP A 224 -16.04 -17.54 -44.83
N ILE A 225 -15.39 -17.43 -46.01
CA ILE A 225 -14.08 -16.80 -46.16
C ILE A 225 -14.29 -15.49 -46.92
N VAL A 226 -14.03 -14.38 -46.28
CA VAL A 226 -14.30 -13.02 -46.79
C VAL A 226 -13.03 -12.19 -46.89
N GLY A 227 -13.08 -11.18 -47.75
CA GLY A 227 -11.95 -10.26 -47.96
C GLY A 227 -11.61 -10.08 -49.46
N PRO A 228 -10.49 -9.41 -49.76
CA PRO A 228 -9.62 -8.70 -48.83
C PRO A 228 -10.34 -7.49 -48.20
N VAL A 229 -10.31 -7.40 -46.89
CA VAL A 229 -10.87 -6.27 -46.12
C VAL A 229 -9.74 -5.31 -45.80
N GLU A 230 -9.91 -4.04 -46.12
CA GLU A 230 -8.92 -3.00 -45.81
C GLU A 230 -9.10 -2.48 -44.40
N SER A 231 -7.98 -2.36 -43.66
CA SER A 231 -7.90 -1.66 -42.39
C SER A 231 -6.61 -0.83 -42.32
N ASP A 232 -6.39 -0.10 -41.23
CA ASP A 232 -5.15 0.64 -41.04
C ASP A 232 -3.90 -0.25 -40.93
N PHE A 233 -4.08 -1.55 -40.69
CA PHE A 233 -3.01 -2.54 -40.57
C PHE A 233 -2.63 -3.23 -41.89
N GLY A 234 -3.54 -3.21 -42.87
CA GLY A 234 -3.34 -3.90 -44.12
C GLY A 234 -4.61 -4.53 -44.67
N TRP A 235 -4.42 -5.55 -45.54
CA TRP A 235 -5.48 -6.34 -46.12
C TRP A 235 -5.70 -7.61 -45.30
N HIS A 236 -6.95 -7.85 -44.88
CA HIS A 236 -7.32 -9.04 -44.14
C HIS A 236 -8.06 -10.04 -45.05
N VAL A 237 -7.63 -11.29 -45.03
CA VAL A 237 -8.44 -12.44 -45.46
C VAL A 237 -8.96 -13.09 -44.20
N ILE A 238 -10.27 -13.26 -44.08
CA ILE A 238 -10.94 -13.62 -42.82
C ILE A 238 -11.74 -14.90 -43.04
N TYR A 239 -11.64 -15.85 -42.16
CA TYR A 239 -12.42 -17.07 -42.11
C TYR A 239 -13.25 -17.13 -40.85
N VAL A 240 -14.57 -17.05 -40.96
CA VAL A 240 -15.50 -17.15 -39.82
C VAL A 240 -15.68 -18.60 -39.44
N THR A 241 -15.08 -19.02 -38.35
CA THR A 241 -15.04 -20.44 -37.96
C THR A 241 -16.23 -20.83 -37.07
N ASP A 242 -16.73 -19.91 -36.25
CA ASP A 242 -17.90 -20.16 -35.39
C ASP A 242 -18.69 -18.89 -35.06
N ILE A 243 -19.96 -19.07 -34.68
CA ILE A 243 -20.88 -17.99 -34.29
C ILE A 243 -21.68 -18.44 -33.07
N HIS A 244 -21.56 -17.67 -31.98
CA HIS A 244 -22.47 -17.71 -30.85
C HIS A 244 -23.51 -16.60 -31.03
N PRO A 245 -24.74 -16.91 -31.39
CA PRO A 245 -25.75 -15.89 -31.65
C PRO A 245 -26.14 -15.18 -30.34
N ALA A 246 -26.48 -13.90 -30.45
CA ALA A 246 -27.10 -13.18 -29.33
C ALA A 246 -28.37 -13.93 -28.92
N ARG A 247 -28.52 -14.21 -27.66
CA ARG A 247 -29.72 -14.83 -27.09
C ARG A 247 -30.00 -14.33 -25.70
N VAL A 248 -31.23 -14.36 -25.29
CA VAL A 248 -31.61 -14.23 -23.89
C VAL A 248 -31.52 -15.64 -23.29
N ARG A 249 -30.75 -15.77 -22.22
CA ARG A 249 -30.64 -17.05 -21.48
C ARG A 249 -32.01 -17.40 -20.90
N ASP A 250 -32.40 -18.65 -21.06
CA ASP A 250 -33.68 -19.12 -20.56
C ASP A 250 -33.78 -19.06 -19.03
N PHE A 251 -35.01 -18.89 -18.54
CA PHE A 251 -35.28 -18.83 -17.11
C PHE A 251 -34.59 -19.94 -16.29
N ASN A 252 -34.65 -21.19 -16.80
CA ASN A 252 -34.06 -22.32 -16.09
C ASN A 252 -32.52 -22.27 -16.05
N GLU A 253 -31.88 -21.62 -17.04
CA GLU A 253 -30.42 -21.43 -17.06
C GLU A 253 -29.93 -20.41 -16.05
N VAL A 254 -30.78 -19.46 -15.68
CA VAL A 254 -30.41 -18.32 -14.81
C VAL A 254 -31.21 -18.30 -13.50
N ARG A 255 -32.01 -19.35 -13.25
CA ARG A 255 -32.92 -19.39 -12.11
C ARG A 255 -32.23 -19.13 -10.77
N ALA A 256 -31.09 -19.77 -10.52
CA ALA A 256 -30.35 -19.60 -9.27
C ALA A 256 -29.82 -18.17 -9.09
N ASP A 257 -29.34 -17.57 -10.20
CA ASP A 257 -28.86 -16.17 -10.21
C ASP A 257 -30.00 -15.22 -9.91
N ILE A 258 -31.19 -15.47 -10.53
CA ILE A 258 -32.38 -14.64 -10.32
C ILE A 258 -32.90 -14.77 -8.89
N GLU A 259 -32.97 -15.99 -8.33
CA GLU A 259 -33.38 -16.21 -6.95
C GLU A 259 -32.49 -15.45 -5.98
N ALA A 260 -31.16 -15.47 -6.21
CA ALA A 260 -30.21 -14.71 -5.38
C ALA A 260 -30.41 -13.18 -5.52
N GLU A 261 -30.50 -12.67 -6.76
CA GLU A 261 -30.75 -11.23 -7.01
C GLU A 261 -32.08 -10.77 -6.41
N TYR A 262 -33.12 -11.59 -6.51
CA TYR A 262 -34.43 -11.29 -5.93
C TYR A 262 -34.36 -11.22 -4.39
N ILE A 263 -33.67 -12.21 -3.77
CA ILE A 263 -33.48 -12.23 -2.31
C ILE A 263 -32.70 -10.98 -1.88
N ASP A 264 -31.65 -10.63 -2.59
CA ASP A 264 -30.84 -9.43 -2.29
C ASP A 264 -31.67 -8.14 -2.39
N GLN A 265 -32.51 -8.02 -3.42
CA GLN A 265 -33.38 -6.87 -3.58
C GLN A 265 -34.43 -6.78 -2.49
N MET A 266 -35.05 -7.89 -2.15
CA MET A 266 -36.06 -7.94 -1.09
C MET A 266 -35.44 -7.69 0.29
N ALA A 267 -34.25 -8.22 0.55
CA ALA A 267 -33.52 -8.00 1.78
C ALA A 267 -33.15 -6.52 1.97
N LEU A 268 -32.72 -5.86 0.89
CA LEU A 268 -32.45 -4.42 0.92
C LEU A 268 -33.72 -3.60 1.19
N ARG A 269 -34.83 -4.01 0.60
CA ARG A 269 -36.13 -3.38 0.84
C ARG A 269 -36.56 -3.54 2.30
N GLU A 270 -36.50 -4.75 2.83
CA GLU A 270 -36.82 -5.04 4.24
C GLU A 270 -35.95 -4.22 5.19
N PHE A 271 -34.62 -4.13 4.89
CA PHE A 271 -33.70 -3.28 5.64
C PHE A 271 -34.19 -1.83 5.64
N SER A 272 -34.50 -1.26 4.46
CA SER A 272 -34.92 0.14 4.35
C SER A 272 -36.23 0.43 5.09
N GLU A 273 -37.18 -0.50 5.05
CA GLU A 273 -38.45 -0.38 5.75
C GLU A 273 -38.31 -0.55 7.29
N LYS A 274 -37.29 -1.30 7.75
CA LYS A 274 -37.09 -1.64 9.16
C LYS A 274 -36.04 -0.82 9.90
N ALA A 275 -35.21 -0.08 9.17
CA ALA A 275 -34.10 0.69 9.75
C ALA A 275 -34.56 1.74 10.78
N GLU A 276 -35.64 2.46 10.49
CA GLU A 276 -36.22 3.45 11.40
C GLU A 276 -36.82 2.77 12.65
N GLU A 277 -37.54 1.66 12.48
CA GLU A 277 -38.09 0.90 13.57
C GLU A 277 -37.02 0.32 14.50
N PHE A 278 -35.91 -0.15 13.93
CA PHE A 278 -34.73 -0.60 14.68
C PHE A 278 -34.16 0.53 15.53
N THR A 279 -33.93 1.70 14.92
CA THR A 279 -33.41 2.87 15.61
C THR A 279 -34.30 3.29 16.78
N ASN A 280 -35.61 3.31 16.55
CA ASN A 280 -36.59 3.67 17.60
C ASN A 280 -36.55 2.68 18.76
N ILE A 281 -36.51 1.37 18.51
CA ILE A 281 -36.46 0.36 19.57
C ILE A 281 -35.17 0.46 20.38
N VAL A 282 -34.03 0.62 19.71
CA VAL A 282 -32.72 0.79 20.38
C VAL A 282 -32.75 2.00 21.31
N TYR A 283 -33.39 3.09 20.89
CA TYR A 283 -33.50 4.33 21.67
C TYR A 283 -34.50 4.24 22.81
N GLU A 284 -35.70 3.72 22.54
CA GLU A 284 -36.78 3.65 23.53
C GLU A 284 -36.52 2.61 24.63
N GLN A 285 -35.87 1.49 24.25
CA GLN A 285 -35.51 0.40 25.17
C GLN A 285 -34.02 0.45 25.51
N ALA A 286 -33.59 1.60 26.02
CA ALA A 286 -32.19 1.95 26.18
C ALA A 286 -31.38 1.04 27.12
N ASP A 287 -32.04 0.22 27.93
CA ASP A 287 -31.38 -0.63 28.95
C ASP A 287 -30.90 -1.98 28.42
N SER A 288 -31.31 -2.36 27.19
CA SER A 288 -30.95 -3.65 26.59
C SER A 288 -31.03 -3.61 25.07
N LEU A 289 -30.13 -4.34 24.39
CA LEU A 289 -30.21 -4.60 22.95
C LEU A 289 -31.03 -5.85 22.60
N GLU A 290 -31.40 -6.66 23.60
CA GLU A 290 -32.19 -7.89 23.39
C GLU A 290 -33.52 -7.67 22.67
N PRO A 291 -34.34 -6.64 23.00
CA PRO A 291 -35.61 -6.43 22.31
C PRO A 291 -35.44 -6.16 20.82
N ALA A 292 -34.38 -5.39 20.43
CA ALA A 292 -34.04 -5.18 19.03
C ALA A 292 -33.53 -6.48 18.39
N ALA A 293 -32.64 -7.21 19.08
CA ALA A 293 -32.12 -8.49 18.61
C ALA A 293 -33.26 -9.51 18.36
N GLN A 294 -34.18 -9.68 19.30
CA GLN A 294 -35.31 -10.62 19.18
C GLN A 294 -36.27 -10.23 18.06
N LYS A 295 -36.62 -8.95 17.96
CA LYS A 295 -37.57 -8.47 16.96
C LYS A 295 -37.09 -8.64 15.52
N PHE A 296 -35.81 -8.37 15.27
CA PHE A 296 -35.22 -8.45 13.92
C PHE A 296 -34.46 -9.75 13.69
N GLY A 297 -34.47 -10.70 14.64
CA GLY A 297 -33.74 -11.97 14.52
C GLY A 297 -32.22 -11.80 14.48
N LEU A 298 -31.70 -10.75 15.12
CA LEU A 298 -30.27 -10.44 15.12
C LEU A 298 -29.53 -11.22 16.20
N LYS A 299 -28.26 -11.48 15.95
CA LYS A 299 -27.37 -12.05 16.96
C LYS A 299 -26.83 -10.93 17.85
N LEU A 300 -27.03 -11.08 19.17
CA LEU A 300 -26.34 -10.26 20.15
C LEU A 300 -24.89 -10.75 20.25
N MET A 301 -23.95 -9.86 20.00
CA MET A 301 -22.52 -10.16 19.95
C MET A 301 -21.80 -9.39 21.05
N THR A 302 -20.60 -9.87 21.42
CA THR A 302 -19.75 -9.23 22.43
C THR A 302 -18.39 -8.92 21.80
N ALA A 303 -17.90 -7.71 22.05
CA ALA A 303 -16.56 -7.26 21.71
C ALA A 303 -15.80 -6.97 23.00
N GLU A 304 -14.69 -7.66 23.21
CA GLU A 304 -13.79 -7.44 24.33
C GLU A 304 -12.70 -6.42 23.94
N ASP A 305 -12.10 -5.79 24.93
CA ASP A 305 -10.96 -4.87 24.77
C ASP A 305 -11.19 -3.77 23.71
N VAL A 306 -12.39 -3.20 23.69
CA VAL A 306 -12.69 -2.05 22.83
C VAL A 306 -12.13 -0.80 23.50
N THR A 307 -11.17 -0.14 22.86
CA THR A 307 -10.58 1.13 23.30
C THR A 307 -11.23 2.33 22.59
N ARG A 308 -10.88 3.55 22.95
CA ARG A 308 -11.33 4.77 22.24
C ARG A 308 -10.80 4.84 20.78
N GLN A 309 -9.75 4.07 20.44
CA GLN A 309 -9.18 3.97 19.11
C GLN A 309 -9.75 2.81 18.30
N GLY A 310 -10.52 1.93 18.93
CA GLY A 310 -11.14 0.76 18.31
C GLY A 310 -10.96 -0.52 19.11
N PRO A 311 -11.57 -1.62 18.64
CA PRO A 311 -11.41 -2.94 19.24
C PRO A 311 -10.00 -3.48 19.02
N ALA A 312 -9.53 -4.30 19.97
CA ALA A 312 -8.26 -5.01 19.84
C ALA A 312 -8.28 -6.04 18.70
N ASP A 313 -9.43 -6.64 18.43
CA ASP A 313 -9.66 -7.54 17.31
C ASP A 313 -9.92 -6.75 16.01
N PRO A 314 -9.05 -6.83 15.00
CA PRO A 314 -9.21 -6.13 13.73
C PRO A 314 -10.48 -6.55 12.94
N GLU A 315 -11.00 -7.75 13.14
CA GLU A 315 -12.22 -8.21 12.47
C GLU A 315 -13.46 -7.44 12.92
N LEU A 316 -13.42 -6.86 14.11
CA LEU A 316 -14.49 -6.03 14.66
C LEU A 316 -14.42 -4.56 14.24
N ALA A 317 -13.29 -4.11 13.71
CA ALA A 317 -13.08 -2.71 13.33
C ALA A 317 -14.19 -2.14 12.41
N PRO A 318 -14.74 -2.88 11.43
CA PRO A 318 -15.83 -2.36 10.59
C PRO A 318 -17.12 -2.00 11.37
N PHE A 319 -17.34 -2.58 12.55
CA PHE A 319 -18.53 -2.34 13.37
C PHE A 319 -18.34 -1.23 14.42
N PHE A 320 -17.09 -0.81 14.65
CA PHE A 320 -16.73 0.18 15.67
C PHE A 320 -16.03 1.38 15.03
N ASN A 321 -16.73 2.08 14.12
CA ASN A 321 -16.22 3.33 13.56
C ASN A 321 -16.16 4.44 14.61
N GLU A 322 -15.59 5.59 14.26
CA GLU A 322 -15.42 6.74 15.16
C GLU A 322 -16.72 7.13 15.86
N HIS A 323 -17.86 7.14 15.14
CA HIS A 323 -19.15 7.52 15.72
C HIS A 323 -19.71 6.49 16.71
N VAL A 324 -19.50 5.19 16.46
CA VAL A 324 -19.89 4.14 17.43
C VAL A 324 -19.03 4.26 18.68
N LEU A 325 -17.72 4.50 18.54
CA LEU A 325 -16.82 4.68 19.67
C LEU A 325 -17.13 5.95 20.47
N GLU A 326 -17.39 7.08 19.80
CA GLU A 326 -17.82 8.31 20.47
C GLU A 326 -19.08 8.10 21.30
N ASN A 327 -20.10 7.42 20.76
CA ASN A 327 -21.32 7.10 21.50
C ASN A 327 -21.03 6.16 22.66
N LEU A 328 -20.26 5.09 22.43
CA LEU A 328 -19.97 4.06 23.43
C LEU A 328 -19.23 4.64 24.64
N TYR A 329 -18.32 5.59 24.40
CA TYR A 329 -17.57 6.30 25.44
C TYR A 329 -18.23 7.59 25.93
N GLY A 330 -19.40 7.90 25.41
CA GLY A 330 -20.24 9.00 25.90
C GLY A 330 -20.82 8.69 27.27
N SER A 331 -21.23 9.73 28.00
CA SER A 331 -21.77 9.59 29.37
C SER A 331 -22.99 8.67 29.45
N GLU A 332 -23.85 8.70 28.45
CA GLU A 332 -25.07 7.88 28.40
C GLU A 332 -24.74 6.37 28.35
N CYS A 333 -23.79 5.97 27.48
CA CYS A 333 -23.41 4.56 27.39
C CYS A 333 -22.48 4.14 28.55
N LEU A 334 -21.48 4.98 28.88
CA LEU A 334 -20.43 4.62 29.84
C LEU A 334 -20.92 4.67 31.28
N GLN A 335 -21.66 5.74 31.66
CA GLN A 335 -22.08 5.99 33.04
C GLN A 335 -23.49 5.51 33.29
N GLU A 336 -24.46 5.84 32.42
CA GLU A 336 -25.87 5.50 32.58
C GLU A 336 -26.17 4.10 32.05
N LYS A 337 -25.24 3.41 31.40
CA LYS A 337 -25.38 2.06 30.86
C LYS A 337 -26.50 1.93 29.81
N ARG A 338 -26.78 2.99 29.07
CA ARG A 338 -27.73 3.00 27.97
C ARG A 338 -27.14 2.41 26.70
N ASN A 339 -28.02 2.00 25.79
CA ASN A 339 -27.61 1.67 24.44
C ASN A 339 -27.04 2.93 23.72
N SER A 340 -26.10 2.75 22.83
CA SER A 340 -25.73 3.81 21.87
C SER A 340 -26.90 4.08 20.92
N ALA A 341 -26.89 5.24 20.29
CA ALA A 341 -27.70 5.41 19.08
C ALA A 341 -27.33 4.34 18.04
N ALA A 342 -28.28 3.99 17.18
CA ALA A 342 -27.99 3.19 15.99
C ALA A 342 -27.16 4.04 15.01
N VAL A 343 -25.98 3.59 14.67
CA VAL A 343 -24.99 4.31 13.84
C VAL A 343 -24.80 3.56 12.52
N GLU A 344 -24.78 4.29 11.43
CA GLU A 344 -24.41 3.74 10.12
C GLU A 344 -22.89 3.54 10.06
N VAL A 345 -22.46 2.29 9.88
CA VAL A 345 -21.02 1.91 9.80
C VAL A 345 -20.58 1.54 8.38
N GLY A 346 -21.50 1.41 7.47
CA GLY A 346 -21.29 1.09 6.07
C GLY A 346 -22.58 1.20 5.29
N SER A 347 -22.53 1.07 3.96
CA SER A 347 -23.72 1.14 3.12
C SER A 347 -24.78 0.11 3.57
N ASN A 348 -25.93 0.59 4.02
CA ASN A 348 -27.03 -0.23 4.49
C ASN A 348 -26.68 -1.12 5.69
N GLN A 349 -25.88 -0.61 6.62
CA GLN A 349 -25.50 -1.33 7.82
C GLN A 349 -25.58 -0.43 9.05
N LEU A 350 -26.44 -0.79 10.01
CA LEU A 350 -26.60 -0.08 11.27
C LEU A 350 -26.03 -0.94 12.42
N VAL A 351 -25.30 -0.30 13.30
CA VAL A 351 -24.79 -0.90 14.53
C VAL A 351 -25.33 -0.15 15.72
N ALA A 352 -25.81 -0.87 16.71
CA ALA A 352 -26.07 -0.35 18.04
C ALA A 352 -25.23 -1.15 19.05
N ALA A 353 -24.63 -0.44 19.99
CA ALA A 353 -23.74 -1.03 20.99
C ALA A 353 -24.11 -0.56 22.40
N ARG A 354 -23.63 -1.27 23.41
CA ARG A 354 -23.73 -0.86 24.82
C ARG A 354 -22.54 -1.34 25.61
N VAL A 355 -22.18 -0.60 26.65
CA VAL A 355 -21.12 -0.99 27.58
C VAL A 355 -21.62 -2.03 28.56
N GLU A 356 -21.08 -3.25 28.50
CA GLU A 356 -21.33 -4.29 29.51
C GLU A 356 -20.39 -4.10 30.72
N LYS A 357 -19.07 -3.96 30.47
CA LYS A 357 -18.08 -3.72 31.50
C LYS A 357 -17.20 -2.55 31.09
N HIS A 358 -16.84 -1.72 32.07
CA HIS A 358 -15.92 -0.61 31.87
C HIS A 358 -14.67 -0.80 32.73
N PHE A 359 -13.53 -0.71 32.10
CA PHE A 359 -12.22 -0.79 32.73
C PHE A 359 -11.54 0.59 32.57
N PRO A 360 -11.56 1.42 33.62
CA PRO A 360 -10.91 2.73 33.56
C PRO A 360 -9.40 2.56 33.44
N LYS A 361 -8.72 3.59 32.96
CA LYS A 361 -7.26 3.62 32.93
C LYS A 361 -6.71 3.38 34.33
N ALA A 362 -5.96 2.30 34.49
CA ALA A 362 -5.45 1.85 35.79
C ALA A 362 -4.09 1.19 35.65
N VAL A 363 -3.35 1.14 36.77
CA VAL A 363 -2.11 0.34 36.81
C VAL A 363 -2.49 -1.14 36.82
N ARG A 364 -1.90 -1.92 35.92
CA ARG A 364 -2.09 -3.38 35.86
C ARG A 364 -1.66 -4.03 37.18
N PRO A 365 -2.43 -4.99 37.69
CA PRO A 365 -2.07 -5.70 38.92
C PRO A 365 -0.67 -6.30 38.86
N PHE A 366 0.05 -6.25 39.99
CA PHE A 366 1.41 -6.79 40.10
C PHE A 366 1.54 -8.22 39.58
N ASP A 367 0.58 -9.08 39.93
CA ASP A 367 0.63 -10.50 39.55
C ASP A 367 0.56 -10.72 38.02
N GLU A 368 -0.08 -9.81 37.28
CA GLU A 368 -0.14 -9.87 35.81
C GLU A 368 1.17 -9.47 35.14
N VAL A 369 1.92 -8.55 35.73
CA VAL A 369 3.14 -7.97 35.15
C VAL A 369 4.43 -8.52 35.76
N LYS A 370 4.31 -9.26 36.87
CA LYS A 370 5.44 -9.79 37.62
C LYS A 370 6.45 -10.56 36.76
N GLY A 371 5.96 -11.45 35.90
CA GLY A 371 6.83 -12.24 35.00
C GLY A 371 7.60 -11.34 34.02
N GLN A 372 6.90 -10.38 33.42
CA GLN A 372 7.50 -9.40 32.50
C GLN A 372 8.59 -8.58 33.19
N ILE A 373 8.35 -8.13 34.43
CA ILE A 373 9.32 -7.37 35.23
C ILE A 373 10.54 -8.24 35.57
N GLU A 374 10.30 -9.49 36.00
CA GLU A 374 11.38 -10.42 36.34
C GLU A 374 12.30 -10.67 35.14
N ASP A 375 11.75 -10.92 33.96
CA ASP A 375 12.50 -11.14 32.73
C ASP A 375 13.27 -9.87 32.31
N GLY A 376 12.62 -8.71 32.36
CA GLY A 376 13.27 -7.42 32.09
C GLY A 376 14.43 -7.12 33.02
N LEU A 377 14.27 -7.39 34.33
CA LEU A 377 15.35 -7.25 35.32
C LEU A 377 16.49 -8.24 35.11
N LYS A 378 16.19 -9.48 34.71
CA LYS A 378 17.22 -10.47 34.35
C LYS A 378 18.04 -10.00 33.15
N LEU A 379 17.40 -9.55 32.10
CA LEU A 379 18.08 -9.02 30.92
C LEU A 379 18.96 -7.81 31.26
N ARG A 380 18.44 -6.87 32.04
CA ARG A 380 19.19 -5.67 32.47
C ARG A 380 20.43 -6.06 33.26
N LYS A 381 20.30 -6.93 34.29
CA LYS A 381 21.44 -7.38 35.09
C LYS A 381 22.46 -8.18 34.28
N ALA A 382 22.00 -9.03 33.35
CA ALA A 382 22.90 -9.73 32.44
C ALA A 382 23.67 -8.77 31.53
N GLY A 383 23.01 -7.70 31.07
CA GLY A 383 23.65 -6.62 30.32
C GLY A 383 24.69 -5.84 31.14
N GLU A 384 24.43 -5.62 32.43
CA GLU A 384 25.39 -4.99 33.35
C GLU A 384 26.64 -5.90 33.56
N LEU A 385 26.44 -7.20 33.69
CA LEU A 385 27.54 -8.17 33.78
C LEU A 385 28.36 -8.24 32.49
N ALA A 386 27.68 -8.29 31.33
CA ALA A 386 28.33 -8.27 30.01
C ALA A 386 29.16 -6.97 29.83
N LYS A 387 28.61 -5.82 30.24
CA LYS A 387 29.32 -4.54 30.25
C LYS A 387 30.55 -4.55 31.14
N ALA A 388 30.42 -4.98 32.38
CA ALA A 388 31.54 -5.05 33.32
C ALA A 388 32.65 -5.98 32.81
N ALA A 389 32.29 -7.15 32.24
CA ALA A 389 33.24 -8.09 31.65
C ALA A 389 33.94 -7.48 30.42
N GLY A 390 33.18 -6.79 29.57
CA GLY A 390 33.71 -6.14 28.38
C GLY A 390 34.64 -4.96 28.72
N GLU A 391 34.28 -4.10 29.67
CA GLU A 391 35.13 -3.01 30.13
C GLU A 391 36.44 -3.52 30.77
N LYS A 392 36.36 -4.60 31.56
CA LYS A 392 37.52 -5.27 32.07
C LYS A 392 38.41 -5.82 30.95
N LYS A 393 37.80 -6.41 29.91
CA LYS A 393 38.55 -6.90 28.73
C LYS A 393 39.21 -5.75 27.96
N VAL A 394 38.56 -4.62 27.78
CA VAL A 394 39.18 -3.42 27.16
C VAL A 394 40.43 -2.99 27.91
N ALA A 395 40.38 -2.96 29.25
CA ALA A 395 41.53 -2.60 30.08
C ALA A 395 42.66 -3.65 29.96
N GLU A 396 42.33 -4.94 30.01
CA GLU A 396 43.28 -6.05 29.82
C GLU A 396 44.02 -5.97 28.49
N VAL A 397 43.28 -5.87 27.36
CA VAL A 397 43.87 -5.87 26.01
C VAL A 397 44.71 -4.64 25.74
N ARG A 398 44.40 -3.51 26.37
CA ARG A 398 45.26 -2.30 26.30
C ARG A 398 46.64 -2.55 26.88
N GLN A 399 46.78 -3.38 27.91
CA GLN A 399 48.03 -3.70 28.55
C GLN A 399 48.73 -4.88 27.87
N SER A 400 48.01 -6.01 27.68
CA SER A 400 48.57 -7.27 27.14
C SER A 400 48.85 -7.23 25.65
N LYS A 401 48.10 -6.40 24.90
CA LYS A 401 48.10 -6.39 23.43
C LYS A 401 47.63 -7.72 22.81
N SER A 402 47.14 -8.68 23.60
CA SER A 402 46.60 -9.93 23.07
C SER A 402 45.25 -9.73 22.44
N LEU A 403 45.04 -10.33 21.28
CA LEU A 403 43.76 -10.37 20.55
C LEU A 403 43.11 -11.75 20.59
N ASP A 404 43.44 -12.54 21.63
CA ASP A 404 42.85 -13.86 21.80
C ASP A 404 41.35 -13.75 21.98
N GLY A 405 40.61 -14.55 21.18
CA GLY A 405 39.14 -14.55 21.16
C GLY A 405 38.52 -13.48 20.25
N PHE A 406 39.30 -12.59 19.66
CA PHE A 406 38.78 -11.60 18.71
C PHE A 406 38.45 -12.25 17.35
N SER A 407 37.55 -11.63 16.61
CA SER A 407 37.22 -12.01 15.24
C SER A 407 38.42 -11.85 14.30
N LYS A 408 38.31 -12.37 13.07
CA LYS A 408 39.26 -12.03 12.01
C LYS A 408 39.17 -10.55 11.67
N ALA A 409 40.29 -9.96 11.23
CA ALA A 409 40.34 -8.57 10.80
C ALA A 409 39.47 -8.36 9.56
N VAL A 410 38.64 -7.31 9.60
CA VAL A 410 37.76 -6.90 8.51
C VAL A 410 37.82 -5.37 8.36
N TRP A 411 37.54 -4.88 7.16
CA TRP A 411 37.44 -3.45 6.89
C TRP A 411 35.97 -3.02 6.95
N VAL A 412 35.63 -2.15 7.88
CA VAL A 412 34.27 -1.61 8.06
C VAL A 412 34.25 -0.11 7.76
N SER A 413 33.11 0.38 7.33
CA SER A 413 32.84 1.81 7.15
C SER A 413 31.37 2.10 7.51
N ARG A 414 30.99 3.39 7.56
CA ARG A 414 29.58 3.79 7.76
C ARG A 414 28.65 3.28 6.67
N GLN A 415 29.17 3.03 5.47
CA GLN A 415 28.42 2.46 4.34
C GLN A 415 28.41 0.93 4.31
N ASN A 416 29.40 0.30 4.94
CA ASN A 416 29.57 -1.15 4.97
C ASN A 416 29.87 -1.62 6.39
N LEU A 417 28.82 -1.95 7.12
CA LEU A 417 28.88 -2.31 8.55
C LEU A 417 29.33 -3.74 8.78
N LEU A 418 29.29 -4.63 7.77
CA LEU A 418 29.60 -6.07 7.88
C LEU A 418 28.94 -6.77 9.08
N GLY A 419 27.68 -6.39 9.40
CA GLY A 419 26.94 -6.94 10.51
C GLY A 419 27.26 -6.36 11.89
N HIS A 420 28.14 -5.37 11.99
CA HIS A 420 28.37 -4.65 13.25
C HIS A 420 27.27 -3.59 13.46
N PRO A 421 26.90 -3.32 14.72
CA PRO A 421 26.00 -2.21 15.03
C PRO A 421 26.53 -0.86 14.52
N ALA A 422 25.67 -0.04 13.94
CA ALA A 422 26.06 1.25 13.37
C ALA A 422 26.77 2.15 14.40
N GLN A 423 26.25 2.22 15.61
CA GLN A 423 26.83 2.98 16.74
C GLN A 423 28.25 2.52 17.08
N LEU A 424 28.53 1.22 16.98
CA LEU A 424 29.87 0.67 17.21
C LEU A 424 30.82 1.11 16.08
N VAL A 425 30.38 1.03 14.83
CA VAL A 425 31.17 1.46 13.66
C VAL A 425 31.48 2.96 13.76
N ASP A 426 30.48 3.78 14.11
CA ASP A 426 30.68 5.21 14.33
C ASP A 426 31.72 5.49 15.42
N ARG A 427 31.66 4.74 16.52
CA ARG A 427 32.65 4.85 17.61
C ARG A 427 34.05 4.44 17.16
N MET A 428 34.19 3.41 16.34
CA MET A 428 35.46 2.98 15.78
C MET A 428 36.04 3.99 14.78
N VAL A 429 35.18 4.55 13.91
CA VAL A 429 35.59 5.57 12.93
C VAL A 429 35.94 6.91 13.58
N ALA A 430 35.29 7.24 14.71
CA ALA A 430 35.62 8.46 15.48
C ALA A 430 37.00 8.43 16.15
N LEU A 431 37.67 7.28 16.24
CA LEU A 431 39.04 7.23 16.77
C LEU A 431 40.02 7.96 15.85
N PRO A 432 40.91 8.83 16.38
CA PRO A 432 41.88 9.55 15.57
C PRO A 432 42.79 8.58 14.82
N ALA A 433 42.90 8.75 13.51
CA ALA A 433 43.68 7.83 12.64
C ALA A 433 45.18 7.82 12.98
N ASP A 434 45.71 8.96 13.48
CA ASP A 434 47.09 9.12 13.93
C ASP A 434 47.41 8.44 15.28
N LYS A 435 46.34 8.00 16.00
CA LYS A 435 46.49 7.29 17.28
C LYS A 435 46.18 5.80 17.20
N LEU A 436 46.11 5.26 15.99
CA LEU A 436 45.95 3.83 15.78
C LEU A 436 47.29 3.08 15.90
N PRO A 437 47.33 1.83 16.37
CA PRO A 437 46.21 1.01 16.75
C PRO A 437 45.59 1.41 18.11
N ALA A 438 44.25 1.27 18.23
CA ALA A 438 43.52 1.66 19.42
C ALA A 438 42.45 0.62 19.81
N TYR A 439 42.04 0.65 21.09
CA TYR A 439 41.00 -0.19 21.63
C TYR A 439 39.82 0.65 22.11
N THR A 440 38.64 0.24 21.77
CA THR A 440 37.40 0.84 22.27
C THR A 440 36.41 -0.24 22.66
N GLY A 441 35.35 0.15 23.34
CA GLY A 441 34.25 -0.75 23.64
C GLY A 441 32.98 0.02 23.91
N MET A 442 31.85 -0.61 23.67
CA MET A 442 30.56 -0.03 24.00
C MET A 442 29.49 -1.11 24.17
N GLN A 443 28.50 -0.80 24.97
CA GLN A 443 27.27 -1.55 25.03
C GLN A 443 26.36 -1.07 23.89
N VAL A 444 25.71 -2.03 23.23
CA VAL A 444 24.76 -1.77 22.16
C VAL A 444 23.34 -2.11 22.62
N ASP A 445 22.35 -1.71 21.82
CA ASP A 445 20.95 -2.06 22.07
C ASP A 445 20.82 -3.60 22.19
N GLY A 446 19.97 -4.05 23.12
CA GLY A 446 19.88 -5.46 23.47
C GLY A 446 20.90 -5.92 24.52
N GLY A 447 21.75 -5.02 25.06
CA GLY A 447 22.58 -5.25 26.25
C GLY A 447 23.93 -5.91 26.03
N ALA A 448 24.24 -6.41 24.82
CA ALA A 448 25.55 -6.96 24.51
C ALA A 448 26.65 -5.89 24.56
N TYR A 449 27.86 -6.27 24.97
CA TYR A 449 29.00 -5.36 24.97
C TYR A 449 30.05 -5.80 23.95
N PHE A 450 30.44 -4.87 23.09
CA PHE A 450 31.50 -5.08 22.10
C PHE A 450 32.82 -4.47 22.56
N VAL A 451 33.88 -5.24 22.42
CA VAL A 451 35.25 -4.77 22.49
C VAL A 451 35.81 -4.74 21.08
N ALA A 452 36.33 -3.63 20.65
CA ALA A 452 36.91 -3.48 19.31
C ALA A 452 38.38 -3.07 19.38
N PHE A 453 39.19 -3.75 18.62
CA PHE A 453 40.55 -3.35 18.26
C PHE A 453 40.51 -2.73 16.86
N VAL A 454 40.98 -1.50 16.73
CA VAL A 454 41.05 -0.75 15.47
C VAL A 454 42.53 -0.62 15.12
N ASN A 455 42.93 -1.38 14.10
CA ASN A 455 44.35 -1.49 13.70
C ASN A 455 44.81 -0.33 12.80
N ALA A 456 44.03 -0.04 11.78
CA ALA A 456 44.39 0.92 10.75
C ALA A 456 43.17 1.67 10.20
N ALA A 457 43.45 2.78 9.57
CA ALA A 457 42.49 3.58 8.83
C ALA A 457 42.96 3.73 7.38
N LYS A 458 42.02 3.70 6.44
CA LYS A 458 42.25 4.08 5.07
C LYS A 458 41.10 4.92 4.53
N VAL A 459 41.43 5.81 3.62
CA VAL A 459 40.44 6.62 2.89
C VAL A 459 40.69 6.39 1.41
N LYS A 460 39.66 6.08 0.67
CA LYS A 460 39.72 5.97 -0.78
C LYS A 460 39.92 7.37 -1.38
N ALA A 461 40.90 7.53 -2.26
CA ALA A 461 41.03 8.79 -2.98
C ALA A 461 39.78 9.04 -3.83
N PRO A 462 39.17 10.24 -3.75
CA PRO A 462 37.99 10.55 -4.51
C PRO A 462 38.28 10.64 -6.00
N THR A 463 37.36 10.16 -6.82
CA THR A 463 37.34 10.47 -8.24
C THR A 463 36.62 11.80 -8.48
N GLU A 464 36.94 12.46 -9.59
CA GLU A 464 36.27 13.73 -9.95
C GLU A 464 34.76 13.59 -10.08
N ASN A 465 34.27 12.42 -10.52
CA ASN A 465 32.84 12.12 -10.64
C ASN A 465 32.18 11.94 -9.28
N GLU A 466 32.84 11.28 -8.32
CA GLU A 466 32.35 11.13 -6.96
C GLU A 466 32.22 12.49 -6.28
N LEU A 467 33.24 13.36 -6.39
CA LEU A 467 33.18 14.71 -5.84
C LEU A 467 32.07 15.56 -6.48
N LYS A 468 31.91 15.48 -7.81
CA LYS A 468 30.84 16.19 -8.52
C LYS A 468 29.44 15.69 -8.11
N SER A 469 29.28 14.38 -7.91
CA SER A 469 28.01 13.81 -7.46
C SER A 469 27.68 14.27 -6.04
N LEU A 470 28.63 14.14 -5.13
CA LEU A 470 28.48 14.54 -3.74
C LEU A 470 28.22 16.04 -3.60
N SER A 471 28.93 16.87 -4.38
CA SER A 471 28.70 18.32 -4.42
C SER A 471 27.25 18.66 -4.84
N ARG A 472 26.68 17.95 -5.82
CA ARG A 472 25.29 18.18 -6.25
C ARG A 472 24.28 17.74 -5.19
N GLU A 473 24.52 16.62 -4.56
CA GLU A 473 23.67 16.11 -3.48
C GLU A 473 23.61 17.10 -2.31
N PHE A 474 24.77 17.56 -1.84
CA PHE A 474 24.84 18.55 -0.78
C PHE A 474 24.31 19.92 -1.20
N ALA A 475 24.55 20.33 -2.46
CA ALA A 475 23.93 21.56 -2.98
C ALA A 475 22.40 21.49 -2.94
N THR A 476 21.83 20.33 -3.21
CA THR A 476 20.39 20.11 -3.11
C THR A 476 19.91 20.20 -1.66
N ILE A 477 20.59 19.51 -0.73
CA ILE A 477 20.22 19.49 0.71
C ILE A 477 20.29 20.91 1.30
N TYR A 478 21.41 21.61 1.09
CA TYR A 478 21.59 22.97 1.61
C TYR A 478 20.67 23.98 0.90
N GLY A 479 20.52 23.86 -0.42
CA GLY A 479 19.59 24.69 -1.18
C GLY A 479 18.15 24.54 -0.70
N GLU A 480 17.73 23.33 -0.33
CA GLU A 480 16.41 23.07 0.21
C GLU A 480 16.25 23.62 1.64
N ALA A 481 17.30 23.56 2.47
CA ALA A 481 17.31 24.21 3.77
C ALA A 481 17.20 25.75 3.64
N ASP A 482 17.95 26.35 2.71
CA ASP A 482 17.89 27.79 2.43
C ASP A 482 16.49 28.18 1.87
N ARG A 483 15.89 27.37 1.01
CA ARG A 483 14.53 27.57 0.52
C ARG A 483 13.52 27.59 1.68
N ARG A 484 13.62 26.64 2.61
CA ARG A 484 12.76 26.61 3.82
C ARG A 484 12.97 27.86 4.68
N GLY A 485 14.22 28.24 4.91
CA GLY A 485 14.55 29.47 5.64
C GLY A 485 14.04 30.74 4.97
N TYR A 486 14.20 30.84 3.65
CA TYR A 486 13.68 31.96 2.85
C TYR A 486 12.16 32.07 2.91
N LEU A 487 11.45 30.95 2.71
CA LEU A 487 9.99 30.91 2.82
C LEU A 487 9.51 31.26 4.23
N SER A 488 10.21 30.77 5.25
CA SER A 488 9.89 31.11 6.66
C SER A 488 10.06 32.59 6.95
N ALA A 489 11.14 33.20 6.44
CA ALA A 489 11.38 34.64 6.57
C ALA A 489 10.31 35.46 5.84
N LEU A 490 9.94 35.07 4.63
CA LEU A 490 8.86 35.72 3.87
C LEU A 490 7.50 35.65 4.58
N ARG A 491 7.17 34.50 5.17
CA ARG A 491 5.95 34.31 5.96
C ARG A 491 5.92 35.26 7.16
N GLN A 492 7.02 35.41 7.85
CA GLN A 492 7.14 36.31 8.98
C GLN A 492 7.01 37.80 8.56
N GLU A 493 7.65 38.17 7.45
CA GLU A 493 7.65 39.53 6.94
C GLU A 493 6.29 39.94 6.35
N LEU A 494 5.62 39.04 5.66
CA LEU A 494 4.32 39.28 5.02
C LEU A 494 3.12 39.08 5.94
N GLY A 495 3.33 38.59 7.17
CA GLY A 495 2.26 38.41 8.16
C GLY A 495 1.28 37.31 7.77
N GLU A 496 1.78 36.14 7.38
CA GLU A 496 0.93 34.99 7.03
C GLU A 496 0.07 34.55 8.20
N GLU A 497 -1.25 34.52 8.03
CA GLU A 497 -2.20 33.96 9.00
C GLU A 497 -2.73 32.63 8.47
N ILE A 498 -2.57 31.55 9.26
CA ILE A 498 -3.09 30.23 8.93
C ILE A 498 -4.53 30.14 9.45
N LEU A 499 -5.50 30.29 8.56
CA LEU A 499 -6.93 30.26 8.89
C LEU A 499 -7.46 28.86 9.26
N ARG A 500 -6.80 27.81 8.81
CA ARG A 500 -7.17 26.40 9.03
C ARG A 500 -5.94 25.55 9.40
N PRO A 501 -5.42 25.66 10.63
CA PRO A 501 -4.23 24.91 11.06
C PRO A 501 -4.43 23.39 11.15
N ASP A 502 -5.68 22.94 11.26
CA ASP A 502 -6.11 21.55 11.27
C ASP A 502 -5.81 20.82 9.95
N PHE A 503 -5.89 21.53 8.82
CA PHE A 503 -5.57 20.94 7.50
C PHE A 503 -4.06 20.70 7.29
N ILE A 504 -3.19 21.42 7.97
CA ILE A 504 -1.72 21.31 7.82
C ILE A 504 -1.15 20.20 8.72
N LYS A 505 -1.84 19.88 9.83
CA LYS A 505 -1.40 18.81 10.76
C LYS A 505 -1.56 17.40 10.20
N GLY A 506 -2.34 17.21 9.12
CA GLY A 506 -2.56 15.92 8.46
C GLY A 506 -1.44 15.44 7.53
N GLU A 507 -0.62 16.38 7.00
CA GLU A 507 0.43 16.04 6.02
C GLU A 507 1.80 15.71 6.66
N ASN A 508 2.01 16.06 7.94
CA ASN A 508 3.31 15.89 8.62
C ASN A 508 3.41 14.68 9.57
N LYS A 509 2.53 13.69 9.48
CA LYS A 509 2.63 12.48 10.32
C LYS A 509 3.60 11.42 9.79
N GLY A 510 4.43 11.72 8.80
CA GLY A 510 5.33 10.78 8.15
C GLY A 510 6.83 11.05 8.25
N GLU A 511 7.29 12.18 8.79
CA GLU A 511 8.72 12.54 8.72
C GLU A 511 9.46 12.74 10.07
N ASP A 512 8.77 12.65 11.21
CA ASP A 512 9.43 12.84 12.53
C ASP A 512 9.48 11.55 13.38
N ALA A 513 9.63 10.38 12.72
CA ALA A 513 9.86 9.10 13.40
C ALA A 513 11.07 8.39 12.78
N GLU A 514 12.26 8.92 13.04
CA GLU A 514 13.54 8.18 13.08
C GLU A 514 14.51 8.85 14.07
#